data_db3270486664971db99f91f75a546b84
#
_entry.id   db3270486664971db99f91f75a546b84
#
_cell.length_a   1.000
_cell.length_b   1.000
_cell.length_c   1.000
_cell.angle_alpha   90.00
_cell.angle_beta   90.00
_cell.angle_gamma   90.00
#
_symmetry.space_group_name_H-M   'P 1'
#
loop_
_entity.id
_entity.type
_entity.pdbx_description
1 polymer ?
#
loop_
_entity_poly.entity_id
_entity_poly.type
_entity_poly.pdbx_seq_one_letter_code
_entity_poly.pdbx_strand_id
1 'polypeptide(L)'
;DIDTLLLDKTGTITIGNRKATHFHTAPGIDLHAFVENCLLSSLSDETPEGKSIVELGRESGIRMRSLNTTGARMIKFTAETKCSGVDLPDGTQIRKGAFDAIRKIVETAGNKFPEEVEKVIAAISSNGGTPLVVCVNRKVTGVIELQDIIKPGIQERFERLRKMGVKTVMVTGDNPLTAKYIAEKAGVDDFIAEAKPEDKMEYIKKEQQSGKLVAMMG
;
A
#
# COMPACT_ATOMS: atom_id res chain seq x y z
N ASP A 1 15.84 -32.70 6.44
CA ASP A 1 14.62 -32.06 6.96
C ASP A 1 14.91 -30.61 7.34
N ILE A 2 14.04 -29.69 6.88
CA ILE A 2 14.16 -28.25 7.13
C ILE A 2 13.48 -27.92 8.47
N ASP A 3 14.16 -27.18 9.34
CA ASP A 3 13.62 -26.74 10.64
C ASP A 3 12.98 -25.36 10.54
N THR A 4 13.57 -24.46 9.76
CA THR A 4 13.12 -23.08 9.64
C THR A 4 13.09 -22.65 8.17
N LEU A 5 11.99 -22.02 7.77
CA LEU A 5 11.82 -21.46 6.44
C LEU A 5 11.74 -19.95 6.54
N LEU A 6 12.68 -19.24 5.94
CA LEU A 6 12.68 -17.79 5.81
C LEU A 6 11.98 -17.40 4.52
N LEU A 7 11.03 -16.47 4.62
CA LEU A 7 10.21 -16.06 3.49
C LEU A 7 10.22 -14.52 3.36
N ASP A 8 10.54 -14.03 2.17
CA ASP A 8 10.34 -12.61 1.89
C ASP A 8 8.84 -12.32 1.85
N LYS A 9 8.43 -11.16 2.33
CA LYS A 9 7.02 -10.75 2.29
C LYS A 9 6.57 -10.55 0.85
N THR A 10 7.21 -9.64 0.14
CA THR A 10 6.80 -9.20 -1.20
C THR A 10 7.06 -10.27 -2.25
N GLY A 11 6.01 -10.66 -2.96
CA GLY A 11 6.09 -11.67 -4.02
C GLY A 11 6.06 -13.11 -3.54
N THR A 12 6.24 -13.38 -2.24
CA THR A 12 6.23 -14.72 -1.64
C THR A 12 5.00 -14.93 -0.75
N ILE A 13 4.81 -14.09 0.26
CA ILE A 13 3.63 -14.09 1.14
C ILE A 13 2.52 -13.27 0.50
N THR A 14 2.88 -12.14 -0.11
CA THR A 14 1.96 -11.30 -0.88
C THR A 14 2.19 -11.49 -2.38
N ILE A 15 1.20 -11.13 -3.19
CA ILE A 15 1.31 -11.24 -4.66
C ILE A 15 2.17 -10.10 -5.28
N GLY A 16 2.70 -9.19 -4.44
CA GLY A 16 3.55 -8.09 -4.89
C GLY A 16 2.81 -6.84 -5.33
N ASN A 17 1.50 -6.91 -5.49
CA ASN A 17 0.65 -5.77 -5.84
C ASN A 17 -0.19 -5.35 -4.64
N ARG A 18 -0.52 -4.04 -4.58
CA ARG A 18 -1.43 -3.49 -3.59
C ARG A 18 -2.80 -3.27 -4.22
N LYS A 19 -3.84 -3.34 -3.40
CA LYS A 19 -5.22 -3.13 -3.82
C LYS A 19 -5.85 -2.02 -2.99
N ALA A 20 -6.58 -1.11 -3.64
CA ALA A 20 -7.37 -0.10 -2.97
C ALA A 20 -8.55 -0.77 -2.23
N THR A 21 -8.70 -0.47 -0.95
CA THR A 21 -9.72 -1.07 -0.10
C THR A 21 -10.70 -0.05 0.48
N HIS A 22 -10.28 1.18 0.73
CA HIS A 22 -11.11 2.20 1.35
C HIS A 22 -10.78 3.59 0.82
N PHE A 23 -11.81 4.44 0.76
CA PHE A 23 -11.68 5.88 0.53
C PHE A 23 -11.94 6.61 1.85
N HIS A 24 -11.02 7.47 2.25
CA HIS A 24 -11.14 8.29 3.46
C HIS A 24 -11.14 9.77 3.07
N THR A 25 -12.23 10.48 3.35
CA THR A 25 -12.33 11.90 3.02
C THR A 25 -11.73 12.79 4.11
N ALA A 26 -11.20 13.94 3.72
CA ALA A 26 -10.85 15.01 4.66
C ALA A 26 -12.14 15.65 5.21
N PRO A 27 -12.07 16.34 6.37
CA PRO A 27 -13.24 17.01 6.92
C PRO A 27 -13.89 17.99 5.93
N GLY A 28 -15.20 17.92 5.82
CA GLY A 28 -15.98 18.80 4.92
C GLY A 28 -15.97 18.41 3.45
N ILE A 29 -15.32 17.34 3.08
CA ILE A 29 -15.25 16.85 1.70
C ILE A 29 -16.35 15.81 1.46
N ASP A 30 -17.14 16.01 0.42
CA ASP A 30 -18.18 15.06 0.00
C ASP A 30 -17.53 13.78 -0.54
N LEU A 31 -17.98 12.62 -0.04
CA LEU A 31 -17.42 11.31 -0.42
C LEU A 31 -17.58 11.04 -1.91
N HIS A 32 -18.76 11.31 -2.47
CA HIS A 32 -19.04 11.08 -3.89
C HIS A 32 -18.09 11.89 -4.79
N ALA A 33 -17.93 13.17 -4.48
CA ALA A 33 -17.03 14.06 -5.21
C ALA A 33 -15.56 13.60 -5.08
N PHE A 34 -15.16 13.17 -3.88
CA PHE A 34 -13.82 12.63 -3.65
C PHE A 34 -13.55 11.38 -4.50
N VAL A 35 -14.47 10.43 -4.51
CA VAL A 35 -14.33 9.20 -5.28
C VAL A 35 -14.29 9.49 -6.78
N GLU A 36 -15.11 10.41 -7.28
CA GLU A 36 -15.04 10.85 -8.69
C GLU A 36 -13.65 11.38 -9.04
N ASN A 37 -13.08 12.23 -8.18
CA ASN A 37 -11.74 12.78 -8.41
C ASN A 37 -10.66 11.71 -8.37
N CYS A 38 -10.79 10.74 -7.48
CA CYS A 38 -9.89 9.58 -7.45
C CYS A 38 -9.95 8.79 -8.74
N LEU A 39 -11.15 8.56 -9.27
CA LEU A 39 -11.34 7.87 -10.54
C LEU A 39 -10.75 8.65 -11.71
N LEU A 40 -11.03 9.95 -11.80
CA LEU A 40 -10.49 10.80 -12.86
C LEU A 40 -8.95 10.77 -12.89
N SER A 41 -8.32 10.79 -11.72
CA SER A 41 -6.86 10.72 -11.61
C SER A 41 -6.27 9.34 -11.89
N SER A 42 -7.11 8.30 -12.00
CA SER A 42 -6.66 6.92 -12.14
C SER A 42 -7.05 6.27 -13.46
N LEU A 43 -7.88 6.92 -14.29
CA LEU A 43 -8.40 6.32 -15.53
C LEU A 43 -7.32 5.90 -16.53
N SER A 44 -6.23 6.64 -16.59
CA SER A 44 -5.10 6.29 -17.47
C SER A 44 -3.92 5.67 -16.72
N ASP A 45 -4.09 5.39 -15.44
CA ASP A 45 -3.10 4.70 -14.62
C ASP A 45 -3.21 3.21 -14.85
N GLU A 46 -2.28 2.65 -15.61
CA GLU A 46 -2.26 1.23 -15.98
C GLU A 46 -1.66 0.34 -14.89
N THR A 47 -1.18 0.92 -13.79
CA THR A 47 -0.64 0.12 -12.68
C THR A 47 -1.74 -0.71 -12.03
N PRO A 48 -1.39 -1.84 -11.39
CA PRO A 48 -2.38 -2.63 -10.63
C PRO A 48 -3.10 -1.81 -9.57
N GLU A 49 -2.39 -0.90 -8.90
CA GLU A 49 -2.95 0.01 -7.91
C GLU A 49 -3.99 0.95 -8.53
N GLY A 50 -3.65 1.58 -9.65
CA GLY A 50 -4.58 2.47 -10.38
C GLY A 50 -5.83 1.76 -10.83
N LYS A 51 -5.70 0.56 -11.38
CA LYS A 51 -6.83 -0.27 -11.78
C LYS A 51 -7.72 -0.65 -10.60
N SER A 52 -7.11 -0.94 -9.45
CA SER A 52 -7.86 -1.28 -8.23
C SER A 52 -8.66 -0.08 -7.69
N ILE A 53 -8.15 1.13 -7.84
CA ILE A 53 -8.85 2.36 -7.45
C ILE A 53 -10.10 2.54 -8.31
N VAL A 54 -9.99 2.32 -9.61
CA VAL A 54 -11.12 2.41 -10.54
C VAL A 54 -12.18 1.37 -10.19
N GLU A 55 -11.77 0.13 -9.91
CA GLU A 55 -12.67 -0.94 -9.51
C GLU A 55 -13.41 -0.61 -8.20
N LEU A 56 -12.69 -0.13 -7.19
CA LEU A 56 -13.29 0.28 -5.92
C LEU A 56 -14.29 1.41 -6.10
N GLY A 57 -13.98 2.37 -6.96
CA GLY A 57 -14.90 3.46 -7.28
C GLY A 57 -16.18 2.99 -7.94
N ARG A 58 -16.08 2.02 -8.86
CA ARG A 58 -17.25 1.41 -9.50
C ARG A 58 -18.12 0.70 -8.47
N GLU A 59 -17.52 -0.05 -7.56
CA GLU A 59 -18.23 -0.71 -6.46
C GLU A 59 -18.94 0.29 -5.55
N SER A 60 -18.41 1.50 -5.45
CA SER A 60 -19.00 2.61 -4.68
C SER A 60 -20.17 3.30 -5.41
N GLY A 61 -20.52 2.84 -6.60
CA GLY A 61 -21.67 3.35 -7.35
C GLY A 61 -21.37 4.49 -8.34
N ILE A 62 -20.10 4.82 -8.56
CA ILE A 62 -19.72 5.84 -9.55
C ILE A 62 -19.85 5.25 -10.96
N ARG A 63 -20.58 5.97 -11.81
CA ARG A 63 -20.77 5.59 -13.22
C ARG A 63 -19.63 6.13 -14.08
N MET A 64 -18.84 5.25 -14.70
CA MET A 64 -17.70 5.63 -15.53
C MET A 64 -18.09 6.56 -16.69
N ARG A 65 -19.27 6.34 -17.30
CA ARG A 65 -19.77 7.16 -18.41
C ARG A 65 -20.11 8.60 -18.02
N SER A 66 -20.27 8.89 -16.72
CA SER A 66 -20.51 10.24 -16.24
C SER A 66 -19.23 11.04 -16.08
N LEU A 67 -18.07 10.38 -16.19
CA LEU A 67 -16.75 11.02 -16.08
C LEU A 67 -16.31 11.52 -17.44
N ASN A 68 -16.05 12.82 -17.54
CA ASN A 68 -15.58 13.44 -18.78
C ASN A 68 -14.09 13.75 -18.71
N THR A 69 -13.30 13.04 -19.52
CA THR A 69 -11.85 13.23 -19.63
C THR A 69 -11.41 13.90 -20.93
N THR A 70 -12.35 14.38 -21.73
CA THR A 70 -12.04 15.07 -23.01
C THR A 70 -11.19 16.31 -22.72
N GLY A 71 -9.99 16.37 -23.34
CA GLY A 71 -9.05 17.47 -23.14
C GLY A 71 -8.26 17.41 -21.84
N ALA A 72 -8.40 16.34 -21.06
CA ALA A 72 -7.64 16.15 -19.84
C ALA A 72 -6.18 15.79 -20.15
N ARG A 73 -5.27 16.35 -19.37
CA ARG A 73 -3.85 16.01 -19.44
C ARG A 73 -3.47 15.11 -18.29
N MET A 74 -3.02 13.90 -18.62
CA MET A 74 -2.60 12.93 -17.60
C MET A 74 -1.16 13.18 -17.16
N ILE A 75 -0.95 13.13 -15.84
CA ILE A 75 0.36 13.29 -15.20
C ILE A 75 0.80 11.93 -14.72
N LYS A 76 1.85 11.39 -15.33
CA LYS A 76 2.40 10.08 -14.98
C LYS A 76 3.26 10.16 -13.72
N PHE A 77 3.25 9.09 -12.93
CA PHE A 77 4.12 8.95 -11.78
C PHE A 77 5.59 8.97 -12.20
N THR A 78 6.40 9.70 -11.43
CA THR A 78 7.87 9.67 -11.55
C THR A 78 8.48 9.45 -10.17
N ALA A 79 9.67 8.88 -10.13
CA ALA A 79 10.42 8.68 -8.89
C ALA A 79 10.78 10.01 -8.21
N GLU A 80 10.90 11.09 -8.96
CA GLU A 80 11.19 12.43 -8.45
C GLU A 80 9.98 13.08 -7.80
N THR A 81 8.82 13.03 -8.48
CA THR A 81 7.59 13.67 -8.01
C THR A 81 6.82 12.81 -7.01
N LYS A 82 6.96 11.48 -7.10
CA LYS A 82 6.24 10.49 -6.28
C LYS A 82 4.73 10.70 -6.27
N CYS A 83 4.19 11.24 -7.34
CA CYS A 83 2.76 11.46 -7.51
C CYS A 83 2.36 11.35 -8.97
N SER A 84 1.08 11.10 -9.19
CA SER A 84 0.45 11.08 -10.50
C SER A 84 -0.86 11.85 -10.42
N GLY A 85 -1.52 12.06 -11.54
CA GLY A 85 -2.79 12.76 -11.51
C GLY A 85 -3.30 13.19 -12.88
N VAL A 86 -4.15 14.20 -12.86
CA VAL A 86 -4.77 14.73 -14.05
C VAL A 86 -4.98 16.25 -13.94
N ASP A 87 -4.78 16.94 -15.04
CA ASP A 87 -5.17 18.34 -15.20
C ASP A 87 -6.38 18.37 -16.12
N LEU A 88 -7.51 18.82 -15.58
CA LEU A 88 -8.77 18.94 -16.34
C LEU A 88 -8.81 20.23 -17.17
N PRO A 89 -9.62 20.25 -18.25
CA PRO A 89 -9.70 21.44 -19.10
C PRO A 89 -10.20 22.70 -18.39
N ASP A 90 -10.97 22.56 -17.31
CA ASP A 90 -11.48 23.68 -16.51
C ASP A 90 -10.43 24.26 -15.54
N GLY A 91 -9.21 23.74 -15.55
CA GLY A 91 -8.13 24.16 -14.67
C GLY A 91 -8.02 23.36 -13.37
N THR A 92 -8.91 22.43 -13.11
CA THR A 92 -8.83 21.56 -11.92
C THR A 92 -7.60 20.66 -12.03
N GLN A 93 -6.80 20.63 -10.97
CA GLN A 93 -5.61 19.78 -10.88
C GLN A 93 -5.81 18.75 -9.76
N ILE A 94 -5.75 17.46 -10.11
CA ILE A 94 -5.87 16.37 -9.14
C ILE A 94 -4.53 15.66 -9.07
N ARG A 95 -4.02 15.46 -7.85
CA ARG A 95 -2.78 14.72 -7.61
C ARG A 95 -3.01 13.68 -6.53
N LYS A 96 -2.47 12.48 -6.74
CA LYS A 96 -2.44 11.38 -5.76
C LYS A 96 -1.01 10.90 -5.63
N GLY A 97 -0.59 10.62 -4.42
CA GLY A 97 0.79 10.18 -4.21
C GLY A 97 1.16 9.97 -2.75
N ALA A 98 2.45 9.77 -2.52
CA ALA A 98 3.01 9.59 -1.19
C ALA A 98 2.77 10.83 -0.32
N PHE A 99 2.66 10.60 0.98
CA PHE A 99 2.41 11.66 1.96
C PHE A 99 3.35 12.86 1.80
N ASP A 100 4.66 12.61 1.75
CA ASP A 100 5.67 13.68 1.64
C ASP A 100 5.49 14.51 0.36
N ALA A 101 5.20 13.85 -0.76
CA ALA A 101 5.04 14.49 -2.06
C ALA A 101 3.81 15.41 -2.08
N ILE A 102 2.69 14.92 -1.59
CA ILE A 102 1.44 15.69 -1.55
C ILE A 102 1.53 16.82 -0.51
N ARG A 103 2.14 16.55 0.64
CA ARG A 103 2.38 17.56 1.67
C ARG A 103 3.17 18.73 1.11
N LYS A 104 4.22 18.45 0.34
CA LYS A 104 5.04 19.48 -0.30
C LYS A 104 4.21 20.34 -1.26
N ILE A 105 3.37 19.73 -2.09
CA ILE A 105 2.48 20.43 -3.01
C ILE A 105 1.52 21.37 -2.24
N VAL A 106 0.90 20.85 -1.21
CA VAL A 106 -0.10 21.57 -0.40
C VAL A 106 0.54 22.74 0.36
N GLU A 107 1.64 22.50 1.06
CA GLU A 107 2.31 23.52 1.87
C GLU A 107 3.00 24.59 1.02
N THR A 108 3.58 24.23 -0.12
CA THR A 108 4.18 25.18 -1.05
C THR A 108 3.14 26.18 -1.60
N ALA A 109 1.88 25.74 -1.71
CA ALA A 109 0.77 26.60 -2.13
C ALA A 109 0.22 27.47 -0.98
N GLY A 110 0.76 27.37 0.22
CA GLY A 110 0.28 28.11 1.40
C GLY A 110 -0.91 27.48 2.09
N ASN A 111 -1.27 26.25 1.74
CA ASN A 111 -2.38 25.52 2.37
C ASN A 111 -1.88 24.68 3.54
N LYS A 112 -2.74 24.50 4.53
CA LYS A 112 -2.43 23.65 5.69
C LYS A 112 -2.79 22.19 5.39
N PHE A 113 -1.93 21.28 5.78
CA PHE A 113 -2.24 19.85 5.75
C PHE A 113 -3.12 19.51 6.96
N PRO A 114 -4.34 18.97 6.78
CA PRO A 114 -5.26 18.71 7.91
C PRO A 114 -4.73 17.66 8.88
N GLU A 115 -4.78 17.94 10.18
CA GLU A 115 -4.35 17.01 11.23
C GLU A 115 -5.16 15.70 11.23
N GLU A 116 -6.45 15.80 10.95
CA GLU A 116 -7.34 14.64 10.87
C GLU A 116 -6.91 13.66 9.79
N VAL A 117 -6.40 14.20 8.67
CA VAL A 117 -5.88 13.37 7.57
C VAL A 117 -4.56 12.74 7.97
N GLU A 118 -3.69 13.45 8.69
CA GLU A 118 -2.45 12.88 9.21
C GLU A 118 -2.72 11.70 10.14
N LYS A 119 -3.77 11.77 10.96
CA LYS A 119 -4.18 10.67 11.83
C LYS A 119 -4.64 9.46 11.04
N VAL A 120 -5.40 9.67 9.96
CA VAL A 120 -5.83 8.60 9.06
C VAL A 120 -4.63 7.95 8.40
N ILE A 121 -3.68 8.74 7.92
CA ILE A 121 -2.43 8.25 7.30
C ILE A 121 -1.65 7.38 8.30
N ALA A 122 -1.50 7.85 9.52
CA ALA A 122 -0.80 7.09 10.57
C ALA A 122 -1.51 5.78 10.91
N ALA A 123 -2.84 5.79 10.99
CA ALA A 123 -3.63 4.60 11.25
C ALA A 123 -3.50 3.56 10.13
N ILE A 124 -3.58 3.99 8.87
CA ILE A 124 -3.39 3.11 7.71
C ILE A 124 -2.00 2.46 7.75
N SER A 125 -0.96 3.27 7.96
CA SER A 125 0.42 2.78 8.01
C SER A 125 0.63 1.80 9.16
N SER A 126 0.05 2.07 10.32
CA SER A 126 0.14 1.17 11.50
C SER A 126 -0.53 -0.18 11.27
N ASN A 127 -1.55 -0.22 10.42
CA ASN A 127 -2.30 -1.44 10.10
C ASN A 127 -1.75 -2.15 8.85
N GLY A 128 -0.53 -1.84 8.44
CA GLY A 128 0.11 -2.51 7.31
C GLY A 128 -0.33 -2.01 5.95
N GLY A 129 -1.14 -0.96 5.90
CA GLY A 129 -1.59 -0.37 4.65
C GLY A 129 -0.64 0.71 4.13
N THR A 130 -0.88 1.13 2.90
CA THR A 130 -0.19 2.25 2.28
C THR A 130 -1.19 3.36 2.03
N PRO A 131 -0.98 4.56 2.60
CA PRO A 131 -1.83 5.70 2.35
C PRO A 131 -1.41 6.39 1.05
N LEU A 132 -2.35 6.55 0.12
CA LEU A 132 -2.16 7.32 -1.09
C LEU A 132 -2.96 8.61 -0.92
N VAL A 133 -2.26 9.71 -0.71
CA VAL A 133 -2.90 11.00 -0.39
C VAL A 133 -3.36 11.69 -1.67
N VAL A 134 -4.54 12.29 -1.61
CA VAL A 134 -5.15 12.98 -2.76
C VAL A 134 -5.34 14.45 -2.43
N CYS A 135 -4.95 15.31 -3.37
CA CYS A 135 -5.23 16.73 -3.31
C CYS A 135 -5.89 17.21 -4.62
N VAL A 136 -6.74 18.20 -4.50
CA VAL A 136 -7.40 18.87 -5.63
C VAL A 136 -7.12 20.37 -5.49
N ASN A 137 -6.58 20.95 -6.56
CA ASN A 137 -6.16 22.35 -6.56
C ASN A 137 -5.29 22.69 -5.34
N ARG A 138 -4.35 21.80 -5.03
CA ARG A 138 -3.35 21.92 -3.96
C ARG A 138 -3.95 21.96 -2.55
N LYS A 139 -5.16 21.41 -2.38
CA LYS A 139 -5.79 21.21 -1.07
C LYS A 139 -6.07 19.74 -0.87
N VAL A 140 -5.77 19.22 0.32
CA VAL A 140 -6.01 17.83 0.65
C VAL A 140 -7.50 17.53 0.65
N THR A 141 -7.90 16.48 -0.07
CA THR A 141 -9.29 16.04 -0.12
C THR A 141 -9.50 14.69 0.55
N GLY A 142 -8.47 13.89 0.69
CA GLY A 142 -8.59 12.62 1.39
C GLY A 142 -7.43 11.68 1.11
N VAL A 143 -7.65 10.41 1.44
CA VAL A 143 -6.65 9.34 1.34
C VAL A 143 -7.31 8.10 0.75
N ILE A 144 -6.60 7.45 -0.16
CA ILE A 144 -6.96 6.11 -0.64
C ILE A 144 -6.12 5.12 0.16
N GLU A 145 -6.76 4.17 0.81
CA GLU A 145 -6.07 3.10 1.53
C GLU A 145 -5.77 1.95 0.59
N LEU A 146 -4.48 1.61 0.46
CA LEU A 146 -4.02 0.45 -0.30
C LEU A 146 -3.54 -0.62 0.68
N GLN A 147 -3.87 -1.87 0.41
CA GLN A 147 -3.43 -3.01 1.22
C GLN A 147 -2.67 -4.01 0.35
N ASP A 148 -1.66 -4.65 0.95
CA ASP A 148 -0.99 -5.79 0.32
C ASP A 148 -1.99 -6.95 0.19
N ILE A 149 -1.91 -7.66 -0.92
CA ILE A 149 -2.76 -8.82 -1.16
C ILE A 149 -1.99 -10.07 -0.74
N ILE A 150 -2.47 -10.74 0.29
CA ILE A 150 -1.90 -12.01 0.75
C ILE A 150 -2.30 -13.11 -0.23
N LYS A 151 -1.34 -13.95 -0.61
CA LYS A 151 -1.60 -15.03 -1.56
C LYS A 151 -2.70 -15.97 -1.05
N PRO A 152 -3.71 -16.31 -1.89
CA PRO A 152 -4.72 -17.28 -1.51
C PRO A 152 -4.09 -18.62 -1.13
N GLY A 153 -4.58 -19.23 -0.05
CA GLY A 153 -4.09 -20.53 0.40
C GLY A 153 -2.78 -20.51 1.18
N ILE A 154 -2.19 -19.34 1.41
CA ILE A 154 -0.90 -19.24 2.13
C ILE A 154 -1.04 -19.65 3.59
N GLN A 155 -2.15 -19.33 4.24
CA GLN A 155 -2.39 -19.69 5.64
C GLN A 155 -2.41 -21.20 5.83
N GLU A 156 -3.15 -21.91 4.99
CA GLU A 156 -3.24 -23.37 5.03
C GLU A 156 -1.89 -24.02 4.76
N ARG A 157 -1.11 -23.43 3.88
CA ARG A 157 0.24 -23.91 3.57
C ARG A 157 1.16 -23.79 4.78
N PHE A 158 1.10 -22.68 5.50
CA PHE A 158 1.90 -22.46 6.71
C PHE A 158 1.45 -23.36 7.86
N GLU A 159 0.14 -23.63 7.99
CA GLU A 159 -0.37 -24.57 8.96
C GLU A 159 0.15 -25.99 8.72
N ARG A 160 0.21 -26.42 7.45
CA ARG A 160 0.78 -27.73 7.10
C ARG A 160 2.26 -27.82 7.44
N LEU A 161 3.02 -26.76 7.17
CA LEU A 161 4.43 -26.69 7.52
C LEU A 161 4.64 -26.77 9.03
N ARG A 162 3.81 -26.07 9.79
CA ARG A 162 3.85 -26.09 11.25
C ARG A 162 3.60 -27.49 11.80
N LYS A 163 2.64 -28.24 11.24
CA LYS A 163 2.34 -29.62 11.59
C LYS A 163 3.52 -30.57 11.28
N MET A 164 4.33 -30.22 10.31
CA MET A 164 5.55 -30.93 9.93
C MET A 164 6.75 -30.55 10.78
N GLY A 165 6.59 -29.66 11.74
CA GLY A 165 7.67 -29.17 12.59
C GLY A 165 8.52 -28.07 11.99
N VAL A 166 8.07 -27.46 10.88
CA VAL A 166 8.80 -26.36 10.22
C VAL A 166 8.31 -25.01 10.74
N LYS A 167 9.25 -24.19 11.23
CA LYS A 167 9.00 -22.82 11.66
C LYS A 167 9.08 -21.89 10.45
N THR A 168 8.10 -21.02 10.29
CA THR A 168 8.07 -20.00 9.22
C THR A 168 8.40 -18.63 9.78
N VAL A 169 9.29 -17.90 9.11
CA VAL A 169 9.72 -16.55 9.50
C VAL A 169 9.64 -15.62 8.31
N MET A 170 8.82 -14.59 8.42
CA MET A 170 8.70 -13.56 7.39
C MET A 170 9.80 -12.52 7.55
N VAL A 171 10.45 -12.15 6.45
CA VAL A 171 11.45 -11.08 6.42
C VAL A 171 10.91 -9.92 5.60
N THR A 172 10.94 -8.71 6.16
CA THR A 172 10.42 -7.51 5.50
C THR A 172 11.20 -6.26 5.90
N GLY A 173 11.26 -5.28 5.00
CA GLY A 173 11.77 -3.95 5.31
C GLY A 173 10.77 -3.05 6.05
N ASP A 174 9.53 -3.51 6.23
CA ASP A 174 8.49 -2.75 6.93
C ASP A 174 8.83 -2.51 8.40
N ASN A 175 8.19 -1.49 9.01
CA ASN A 175 8.32 -1.25 10.44
C ASN A 175 7.70 -2.41 11.25
N PRO A 176 8.03 -2.54 12.56
CA PRO A 176 7.56 -3.66 13.37
C PRO A 176 6.04 -3.79 13.46
N LEU A 177 5.30 -2.70 13.52
CA LEU A 177 3.84 -2.75 13.62
C LEU A 177 3.21 -3.28 12.33
N THR A 178 3.67 -2.80 11.20
CA THR A 178 3.23 -3.27 9.87
C THR A 178 3.59 -4.74 9.67
N ALA A 179 4.82 -5.11 10.01
CA ALA A 179 5.30 -6.49 9.90
C ALA A 179 4.47 -7.44 10.76
N LYS A 180 4.19 -7.05 12.00
CA LYS A 180 3.37 -7.84 12.92
C LYS A 180 1.96 -8.08 12.35
N TYR A 181 1.34 -7.02 11.84
CA TYR A 181 0.00 -7.12 11.26
C TYR A 181 -0.05 -8.12 10.09
N ILE A 182 0.90 -8.01 9.16
CA ILE A 182 0.97 -8.92 8.00
C ILE A 182 1.30 -10.34 8.43
N ALA A 183 2.23 -10.52 9.37
CA ALA A 183 2.64 -11.82 9.89
C ALA A 183 1.47 -12.57 10.53
N GLU A 184 0.69 -11.90 11.35
CA GLU A 184 -0.49 -12.46 12.00
C GLU A 184 -1.55 -12.85 10.96
N LYS A 185 -1.78 -11.98 9.99
CA LYS A 185 -2.78 -12.20 8.93
C LYS A 185 -2.39 -13.34 8.00
N ALA A 186 -1.11 -13.49 7.71
CA ALA A 186 -0.60 -14.57 6.86
C ALA A 186 -0.43 -15.91 7.60
N GLY A 187 -0.33 -15.86 8.93
CA GLY A 187 -0.18 -17.06 9.77
C GLY A 187 1.25 -17.59 9.87
N VAL A 188 2.26 -16.72 9.67
CA VAL A 188 3.65 -17.11 9.93
C VAL A 188 3.93 -17.15 11.43
N ASP A 189 4.96 -17.91 11.82
CA ASP A 189 5.30 -18.09 13.24
C ASP A 189 6.04 -16.90 13.83
N ASP A 190 6.86 -16.21 13.03
CA ASP A 190 7.66 -15.08 13.49
C ASP A 190 7.99 -14.15 12.31
N PHE A 191 8.58 -13.00 12.60
CA PHE A 191 8.96 -12.04 11.57
C PHE A 191 10.22 -11.27 11.96
N ILE A 192 10.92 -10.77 10.93
CA ILE A 192 12.05 -9.85 11.06
C ILE A 192 11.64 -8.57 10.33
N ALA A 193 11.41 -7.51 11.10
CA ALA A 193 11.03 -6.19 10.59
C ALA A 193 12.28 -5.34 10.34
N GLU A 194 12.14 -4.28 9.52
CA GLU A 194 13.22 -3.35 9.19
C GLU A 194 14.50 -4.07 8.73
N ALA A 195 14.30 -5.21 8.06
CA ALA A 195 15.38 -6.10 7.68
C ALA A 195 16.26 -5.50 6.58
N LYS A 196 17.55 -5.57 6.81
CA LYS A 196 18.57 -5.32 5.79
C LYS A 196 19.11 -6.68 5.31
N PRO A 197 19.79 -6.74 4.16
CA PRO A 197 20.36 -8.00 3.69
C PRO A 197 21.26 -8.67 4.74
N GLU A 198 22.00 -7.91 5.54
CA GLU A 198 22.87 -8.41 6.60
C GLU A 198 22.10 -9.12 7.71
N ASP A 199 20.91 -8.60 8.07
CA ASP A 199 20.08 -9.18 9.14
C ASP A 199 19.60 -10.57 8.79
N LYS A 200 19.28 -10.78 7.53
CA LYS A 200 18.86 -12.06 6.99
C LYS A 200 19.97 -13.10 7.11
N MET A 201 21.20 -12.70 6.76
CA MET A 201 22.38 -13.57 6.87
C MET A 201 22.73 -13.92 8.32
N GLU A 202 22.62 -12.94 9.22
CA GLU A 202 22.87 -13.16 10.65
C GLU A 202 21.88 -14.15 11.25
N TYR A 203 20.60 -14.03 10.90
CA TYR A 203 19.56 -14.94 11.36
C TYR A 203 19.87 -16.39 10.91
N ILE A 204 20.24 -16.57 9.65
CA ILE A 204 20.60 -17.88 9.09
C ILE A 204 21.77 -18.49 9.86
N LYS A 205 22.84 -17.72 10.08
CA LYS A 205 24.03 -18.17 10.80
C LYS A 205 23.69 -18.58 12.22
N LYS A 206 22.87 -17.79 12.92
CA LYS A 206 22.47 -18.05 14.30
C LYS A 206 21.68 -19.35 14.41
N GLU A 207 20.72 -19.57 13.50
CA GLU A 207 19.92 -20.80 13.46
C GLU A 207 20.78 -22.02 13.13
N GLN A 208 21.73 -21.89 12.19
CA GLN A 208 22.67 -22.95 11.82
C GLN A 208 23.60 -23.32 12.97
N GLN A 209 24.06 -22.34 13.75
CA GLN A 209 24.90 -22.57 14.92
C GLN A 209 24.18 -23.36 16.01
N SER A 210 22.86 -23.26 16.09
CA SER A 210 22.03 -24.06 17.01
C SER A 210 21.66 -25.44 16.45
N GLY A 211 22.24 -25.81 15.30
CA GLY A 211 22.04 -27.12 14.67
C GLY A 211 20.78 -27.24 13.81
N LYS A 212 20.15 -26.12 13.48
CA LYS A 212 18.93 -26.12 12.66
C LYS A 212 19.23 -25.95 11.17
N LEU A 213 18.45 -26.61 10.34
CA LEU A 213 18.49 -26.44 8.89
C LEU A 213 17.55 -25.31 8.48
N VAL A 214 18.08 -24.33 7.76
CA VAL A 214 17.35 -23.14 7.32
C VAL A 214 17.25 -23.13 5.80
N ALA A 215 16.04 -22.99 5.28
CA ALA A 215 15.78 -22.75 3.86
C ALA A 215 15.28 -21.33 3.66
N MET A 216 15.49 -20.81 2.46
CA MET A 216 15.03 -19.48 2.06
C MET A 216 14.14 -19.58 0.84
N MET A 217 13.07 -18.77 0.82
CA MET A 217 12.17 -18.63 -0.31
C MET A 217 11.92 -17.13 -0.56
N GLY A 218 12.10 -16.73 -1.78
CA GLY A 218 11.87 -15.32 -2.11
C GLY A 218 12.45 -14.87 -3.42
#